data_094472a956d1395c8dd37f13d49ccd1a
#
_entry.id   094472a956d1395c8dd37f13d49ccd1a
#
_cell.length_a   1.000
_cell.length_b   1.000
_cell.length_c   1.000
_cell.angle_alpha   90.00
_cell.angle_beta   90.00
_cell.angle_gamma   90.00
#
_symmetry.space_group_name_H-M   'P 1'
#
loop_
_entity.id
_entity.type
_entity.pdbx_description
1 polymer ?
#
loop_
_entity_poly.entity_id
_entity_poly.type
_entity_poly.pdbx_seq_one_letter_code
_entity_poly.pdbx_strand_id
1 'polypeptide(L)' 'MLNSDEPLNEIDFDGGTTGCGELLLDLLLYMKRQAPGVKVTVRALDPGAPLEFPAWCRMTQHELIEAKHPIYLLRKP' A
#
# COMPACT_ATOMS: atom_id res chain seq x y z
N MET A 1 -16.03 3.98 21.94
CA MET A 1 -14.64 4.00 22.10
C MET A 1 -13.94 3.36 20.91
N LEU A 2 -12.99 4.01 20.47
CA LEU A 2 -12.28 3.52 19.32
C LEU A 2 -11.52 2.25 19.64
N ASN A 3 -11.63 1.33 18.77
CA ASN A 3 -10.94 0.09 18.93
C ASN A 3 -9.53 0.22 18.39
N SER A 4 -8.57 0.24 19.27
CA SER A 4 -7.20 0.44 18.86
C SER A 4 -6.64 -0.72 18.07
N ASP A 5 -7.34 -1.83 18.04
CA ASP A 5 -6.91 -2.96 17.24
C ASP A 5 -7.26 -2.85 15.78
N GLU A 6 -8.03 -1.85 15.44
CA GLU A 6 -8.43 -1.67 14.05
C GLU A 6 -7.22 -1.36 13.19
N PRO A 7 -6.91 -2.19 12.21
CA PRO A 7 -5.76 -1.90 11.35
C PRO A 7 -5.94 -0.62 10.55
N LEU A 8 -7.17 -0.18 10.38
CA LEU A 8 -7.44 1.04 9.64
C LEU A 8 -6.87 2.27 10.33
N ASN A 9 -6.58 2.17 11.63
CA ASN A 9 -6.04 3.30 12.37
C ASN A 9 -4.58 3.56 12.03
N GLU A 10 -3.95 2.65 11.28
CA GLU A 10 -2.53 2.73 11.05
C GLU A 10 -2.19 2.76 9.58
N ILE A 11 -2.99 3.45 8.81
CA ILE A 11 -2.73 3.58 7.39
C ILE A 11 -1.65 4.63 7.20
N ASP A 12 -0.56 4.22 6.56
CA ASP A 12 0.56 5.11 6.30
C ASP A 12 0.38 5.89 5.01
N PHE A 13 -0.27 5.29 4.03
CA PHE A 13 -0.47 5.92 2.74
C PHE A 13 -1.90 5.64 2.30
N ASP A 14 -2.70 6.69 2.27
CA ASP A 14 -4.11 6.55 1.92
C ASP A 14 -4.34 7.08 0.51
N GLY A 15 -4.54 6.16 -0.43
CA GLY A 15 -4.80 6.53 -1.81
C GLY A 15 -6.25 6.88 -2.07
N GLY A 16 -7.13 6.54 -1.13
CA GLY A 16 -8.54 6.84 -1.30
C GLY A 16 -9.08 6.31 -2.61
N THR A 17 -9.77 7.16 -3.34
CA THR A 17 -10.38 6.78 -4.61
C THR A 17 -9.49 7.06 -5.80
N THR A 18 -8.23 7.44 -5.58
CA THR A 18 -7.30 7.68 -6.68
C THR A 18 -7.12 6.41 -7.50
N GLY A 19 -7.15 6.53 -8.81
CA GLY A 19 -6.95 5.39 -9.69
C GLY A 19 -5.57 4.77 -9.51
N CYS A 20 -5.46 3.46 -9.75
CA CYS A 20 -4.23 2.74 -9.49
C CYS A 20 -3.04 3.29 -10.24
N GLY A 21 -3.21 3.74 -11.47
CA GLY A 21 -2.09 4.27 -12.24
C GLY A 21 -1.38 5.39 -11.53
N GLU A 22 -2.14 6.39 -11.10
CA GLU A 22 -1.58 7.54 -10.40
C GLU A 22 -1.18 7.17 -8.98
N LEU A 23 -2.00 6.36 -8.32
CA LEU A 23 -1.72 5.96 -6.96
C LEU A 23 -0.40 5.24 -6.84
N LEU A 24 -0.12 4.31 -7.75
CA LEU A 24 1.10 3.52 -7.66
C LEU A 24 2.33 4.35 -7.97
N LEU A 25 2.20 5.36 -8.81
CA LEU A 25 3.30 6.28 -9.03
C LEU A 25 3.59 7.08 -7.76
N ASP A 26 2.54 7.62 -7.15
CA ASP A 26 2.71 8.37 -5.91
C ASP A 26 3.26 7.48 -4.81
N LEU A 27 2.81 6.24 -4.76
CA LEU A 27 3.29 5.30 -3.76
C LEU A 27 4.77 5.00 -3.95
N LEU A 28 5.21 4.88 -5.20
CA LEU A 28 6.62 4.64 -5.45
C LEU A 28 7.47 5.77 -4.90
N LEU A 29 7.04 7.01 -5.11
CA LEU A 29 7.76 8.16 -4.59
C LEU A 29 7.76 8.17 -3.07
N TYR A 30 6.64 7.81 -2.48
CA TYR A 30 6.56 7.73 -1.03
C TYR A 30 7.50 6.64 -0.49
N MET A 31 7.51 5.48 -1.11
CA MET A 31 8.34 4.38 -0.65
C MET A 31 9.83 4.69 -0.78
N LYS A 32 10.20 5.48 -1.78
CA LYS A 32 11.60 5.83 -1.95
C LYS A 32 12.16 6.61 -0.77
N ARG A 33 11.31 7.25 0.00
CA ARG A 33 11.74 8.00 1.17
C ARG A 33 11.85 7.12 2.41
N GLN A 34 11.39 5.88 2.34
CA GLN A 34 11.39 5.02 3.49
C GLN A 34 12.71 4.27 3.61
N ALA A 35 13.08 3.95 4.85
CA ALA A 35 14.29 3.16 5.07
C ALA A 35 14.04 1.71 4.65
N PRO A 36 15.07 0.99 4.25
CA PRO A 36 14.91 -0.43 3.90
C PRO A 36 14.30 -1.21 5.06
N GLY A 37 13.39 -2.10 4.73
CA GLY A 37 12.74 -2.94 5.72
C GLY A 37 11.51 -2.33 6.37
N VAL A 38 11.23 -1.07 6.14
CA VAL A 38 10.06 -0.42 6.72
C VAL A 38 8.79 -1.01 6.11
N LYS A 39 7.81 -1.28 6.96
CA LYS A 39 6.50 -1.73 6.51
C LYS A 39 5.58 -0.53 6.33
N VAL A 40 4.81 -0.56 5.26
CA VAL A 40 3.90 0.52 4.94
C VAL A 40 2.52 -0.06 4.68
N THR A 41 1.52 0.48 5.37
CA THR A 41 0.13 0.07 5.16
C THR A 41 -0.52 1.05 4.22
N VAL A 42 -1.08 0.53 3.12
CA VAL A 42 -1.66 1.32 2.06
C VAL A 42 -3.14 1.02 1.95
N ARG A 43 -3.92 2.09 1.79
CA ARG A 43 -5.35 1.94 1.51
C ARG A 43 -5.61 2.38 0.07
N ALA A 44 -6.21 1.49 -0.72
CA ALA A 44 -6.49 1.76 -2.11
C ALA A 44 -7.87 1.21 -2.46
N LEU A 45 -8.79 2.09 -2.81
CA LEU A 45 -10.18 1.70 -3.07
C LEU A 45 -10.44 1.32 -4.51
N ASP A 46 -9.51 1.62 -5.41
CA ASP A 46 -9.70 1.31 -6.82
C ASP A 46 -9.93 -0.19 -7.02
N PRO A 47 -10.97 -0.57 -7.76
CA PRO A 47 -11.25 -2.01 -7.94
C PRO A 47 -10.15 -2.77 -8.69
N GLY A 48 -9.25 -2.08 -9.37
CA GLY A 48 -8.12 -2.72 -10.02
C GLY A 48 -6.96 -3.04 -9.09
N ALA A 49 -6.98 -2.52 -7.86
CA ALA A 49 -5.87 -2.69 -6.94
C ALA A 49 -5.51 -4.15 -6.68
N PRO A 50 -6.47 -5.07 -6.52
CA PRO A 50 -6.09 -6.44 -6.23
C PRO A 50 -5.20 -7.09 -7.30
N LEU A 51 -5.32 -6.63 -8.54
CA LEU A 51 -4.46 -7.14 -9.61
C LEU A 51 -3.20 -6.31 -9.76
N GLU A 52 -3.33 -4.99 -9.57
CA GLU A 52 -2.22 -4.09 -9.84
C GLU A 52 -1.14 -4.14 -8.76
N PHE A 53 -1.52 -4.27 -7.50
CA PHE A 53 -0.54 -4.25 -6.43
C PHE A 53 0.46 -5.42 -6.49
N PRO A 54 0.01 -6.66 -6.69
CA PRO A 54 0.99 -7.74 -6.80
C PRO A 54 1.96 -7.55 -7.96
N ALA A 55 1.45 -7.09 -9.11
CA ALA A 55 2.31 -6.87 -10.26
C ALA A 55 3.30 -5.75 -9.99
N TRP A 56 2.83 -4.66 -9.40
CA TRP A 56 3.67 -3.52 -9.07
C TRP A 56 4.77 -3.92 -8.08
N CYS A 57 4.40 -4.72 -7.08
CA CYS A 57 5.37 -5.15 -6.09
C CYS A 57 6.47 -6.01 -6.72
N ARG A 58 6.09 -6.87 -7.66
CA ARG A 58 7.09 -7.68 -8.37
C ARG A 58 8.02 -6.80 -9.19
N MET A 59 7.45 -5.82 -9.90
CA MET A 59 8.25 -4.97 -10.76
C MET A 59 9.20 -4.08 -9.99
N THR A 60 8.79 -3.63 -8.83
CA THR A 60 9.58 -2.71 -8.01
C THR A 60 10.34 -3.40 -6.90
N GLN A 61 10.20 -4.72 -6.81
CA GLN A 61 10.89 -5.54 -5.81
C GLN A 61 10.46 -5.21 -4.39
N HIS A 62 9.27 -4.69 -4.23
CA HIS A 62 8.67 -4.55 -2.90
C HIS A 62 8.03 -5.86 -2.50
N GLU A 63 8.08 -6.15 -1.22
CA GLU A 63 7.41 -7.34 -0.71
C GLU A 63 5.96 -7.00 -0.38
N LEU A 64 5.03 -7.77 -0.92
CA LEU A 64 3.62 -7.64 -0.57
C LEU A 64 3.35 -8.63 0.55
N ILE A 65 3.33 -8.12 1.78
CA ILE A 65 3.20 -8.98 2.94
C ILE A 65 1.77 -9.47 3.08
N GLU A 66 0.82 -8.58 2.86
CA GLU A 66 -0.58 -8.94 3.01
C GLU A 66 -1.42 -8.09 2.08
N ALA A 67 -2.44 -8.71 1.50
CA ALA A 67 -3.34 -8.02 0.60
C ALA A 67 -4.77 -8.40 0.95
N LYS A 68 -5.47 -7.47 1.59
CA LYS A 68 -6.88 -7.62 1.91
C LYS A 68 -7.57 -6.35 1.44
N HIS A 69 -7.94 -6.34 0.17
CA HIS A 69 -8.55 -5.14 -0.42
C HIS A 69 -9.61 -4.57 0.50
N PRO A 70 -9.57 -3.28 0.79
CA PRO A 70 -8.74 -2.23 0.18
C PRO A 70 -7.43 -1.95 0.93
N ILE A 71 -6.98 -2.84 1.79
CA ILE A 71 -5.79 -2.64 2.61
C ILE A 71 -4.67 -3.54 2.13
N TYR A 72 -3.48 -2.95 1.98
CA TYR A 72 -2.30 -3.67 1.50
C TYR A 72 -1.12 -3.34 2.38
N LEU A 73 -0.36 -4.37 2.76
CA LEU A 73 0.82 -4.18 3.60
C LEU A 73 2.06 -4.52 2.80
N LEU A 74 2.96 -3.56 2.68
CA LEU A 74 4.16 -3.68 1.88
C LEU A 74 5.40 -3.53 2.75
N ARG A 75 6.53 -4.04 2.25
CA ARG A 75 7.82 -3.82 2.89
C ARG A 75 8.79 -3.20 1.89
N LYS A 76 9.49 -2.15 2.32
CA LYS A 76 10.50 -1.50 1.50
C LYS A 76 11.69 -2.43 1.31
N PRO A 77 12.16 -2.64 0.05
CA PRO A 77 13.34 -3.49 -0.19
C PRO A 77 14.63 -2.90 0.34
#